data_ea2ce7abc172078d198a18683c072fbf
#
_entry.id   ea2ce7abc172078d198a18683c072fbf
#
_cell.length_a   1.000
_cell.length_b   1.000
_cell.length_c   1.000
_cell.angle_alpha   90.00
_cell.angle_beta   90.00
_cell.angle_gamma   90.00
#
_symmetry.space_group_name_H-M   'P 1'
#
loop_
_entity.id
_entity.type
_entity.pdbx_description
1 polymer ?
#
loop_
_entity_poly.entity_id
_entity_poly.type
_entity_poly.pdbx_seq_one_letter_code
_entity_poly.pdbx_strand_id
1 'polypeptide(L)'
;LFCGESGSTLRFLLPVAGALGVDVTFHMQGRLPQRPLAPLDAVLAAHGMTLRRDGALLHAGGRLRPGAYALPGDVSSQYISGLLMALPRLAGESTLTVTGGLESAGYIAMTEDALRLSGICLQKDARTYTVPGGQTAQLPAQCRVEGDWSNAAFFLCMGALSPVGVTVTGLAAASSQGDRAVLDVLRRFGADVRETQDTVTVRRGALHGVTIDAAPIPDLIPVLSVVAALADGQTQIVNAARLRLKESDRLESTAAMLRALGAQVEVHGSGLTVTGRPTLTGGTVDPQHDHRIAMAAATAACGCTAPVTVRDRACTDKSYPRFWADLAALTAVPAAETTKPDEGA
;
A
#
# COMPACT_ATOMS: atom_id res chain seq x y z
N LEU A 1 7.05 -22.39 2.82
CA LEU A 1 7.20 -20.95 2.60
C LEU A 1 6.66 -20.17 3.78
N PHE A 2 7.45 -19.25 4.32
CA PHE A 2 7.00 -18.34 5.38
C PHE A 2 6.43 -17.08 4.74
N CYS A 3 5.14 -16.85 4.94
CA CYS A 3 4.46 -15.64 4.48
C CYS A 3 4.46 -14.53 5.53
N GLY A 4 4.69 -14.86 6.82
CA GLY A 4 4.46 -13.93 7.90
C GLY A 4 3.02 -13.40 7.83
N GLU A 5 2.84 -12.10 7.85
CA GLU A 5 1.55 -11.42 7.68
C GLU A 5 1.27 -10.95 6.23
N SER A 6 2.18 -11.26 5.28
CA SER A 6 2.10 -10.77 3.91
C SER A 6 1.05 -11.49 3.09
N GLY A 7 -0.06 -10.80 2.83
CA GLY A 7 -1.11 -11.27 1.92
C GLY A 7 -0.63 -11.40 0.47
N SER A 8 0.28 -10.54 0.01
CA SER A 8 0.83 -10.62 -1.34
C SER A 8 1.71 -11.84 -1.53
N THR A 9 2.59 -12.15 -0.57
CA THR A 9 3.43 -13.36 -0.62
C THR A 9 2.56 -14.61 -0.80
N LEU A 10 1.53 -14.76 0.02
CA LEU A 10 0.62 -15.90 -0.07
C LEU A 10 -0.11 -15.93 -1.41
N ARG A 11 -0.78 -14.83 -1.77
CA ARG A 11 -1.73 -14.78 -2.90
C ARG A 11 -1.04 -14.77 -4.26
N PHE A 12 0.22 -14.31 -4.33
CA PHE A 12 1.02 -14.38 -5.56
C PHE A 12 1.65 -15.76 -5.73
N LEU A 13 2.24 -16.32 -4.67
CA LEU A 13 2.97 -17.57 -4.78
C LEU A 13 2.06 -18.80 -4.80
N LEU A 14 0.83 -18.71 -4.28
CA LEU A 14 -0.10 -19.83 -4.28
C LEU A 14 -0.44 -20.32 -5.69
N PRO A 15 -0.94 -19.50 -6.64
CA PRO A 15 -1.17 -19.94 -8.01
C PRO A 15 0.13 -20.27 -8.75
N VAL A 16 1.26 -19.60 -8.44
CA VAL A 16 2.57 -19.93 -9.03
C VAL A 16 3.02 -21.33 -8.62
N ALA A 17 2.83 -21.74 -7.36
CA ALA A 17 3.11 -23.10 -6.91
C ALA A 17 2.30 -24.13 -7.70
N GLY A 18 1.01 -23.86 -7.93
CA GLY A 18 0.15 -24.69 -8.76
C GLY A 18 0.60 -24.76 -10.23
N ALA A 19 1.05 -23.64 -10.80
CA ALA A 19 1.57 -23.63 -12.17
C ALA A 19 2.87 -24.45 -12.31
N LEU A 20 3.70 -24.46 -11.27
CA LEU A 20 4.91 -25.29 -11.20
C LEU A 20 4.59 -26.76 -10.86
N GLY A 21 3.42 -27.06 -10.32
CA GLY A 21 3.02 -28.39 -9.87
C GLY A 21 3.83 -28.88 -8.68
N VAL A 22 4.13 -27.99 -7.74
CA VAL A 22 4.90 -28.31 -6.53
C VAL A 22 3.99 -28.30 -5.29
N ASP A 23 4.20 -29.27 -4.40
CA ASP A 23 3.56 -29.29 -3.10
C ASP A 23 4.25 -28.30 -2.15
N VAL A 24 3.46 -27.45 -1.49
CA VAL A 24 3.99 -26.38 -0.65
C VAL A 24 3.10 -26.18 0.58
N THR A 25 3.74 -25.91 1.73
CA THR A 25 3.06 -25.43 2.93
C THR A 25 3.39 -23.96 3.16
N PHE A 26 2.37 -23.12 3.17
CA PHE A 26 2.48 -21.71 3.49
C PHE A 26 2.25 -21.51 4.99
N HIS A 27 3.21 -20.90 5.67
CA HIS A 27 3.13 -20.53 7.08
C HIS A 27 2.68 -19.07 7.19
N MET A 28 1.51 -18.86 7.77
CA MET A 28 0.88 -17.54 7.93
C MET A 28 0.96 -17.09 9.38
N GLN A 29 0.99 -15.78 9.61
CA GLN A 29 1.03 -15.18 10.96
C GLN A 29 0.03 -14.03 11.08
N GLY A 30 -0.16 -13.53 12.31
CA GLY A 30 -1.04 -12.40 12.60
C GLY A 30 -2.47 -12.66 12.11
N ARG A 31 -3.03 -11.68 11.40
CA ARG A 31 -4.39 -11.78 10.83
C ARG A 31 -4.46 -12.51 9.49
N LEU A 32 -3.33 -12.88 8.87
CA LEU A 32 -3.34 -13.49 7.54
C LEU A 32 -4.18 -14.79 7.48
N PRO A 33 -4.17 -15.67 8.52
CA PRO A 33 -5.02 -16.86 8.53
C PRO A 33 -6.52 -16.55 8.48
N GLN A 34 -6.97 -15.41 8.99
CA GLN A 34 -8.39 -15.01 9.01
C GLN A 34 -8.80 -14.22 7.77
N ARG A 35 -7.84 -13.68 7.00
CA ARG A 35 -8.14 -12.93 5.78
C ARG A 35 -8.73 -13.85 4.71
N PRO A 36 -9.74 -13.39 3.95
CA PRO A 36 -10.37 -14.22 2.94
C PRO A 36 -9.38 -14.67 1.86
N LEU A 37 -9.53 -15.92 1.42
CA LEU A 37 -8.87 -16.47 0.25
C LEU A 37 -9.88 -16.75 -0.87
N ALA A 38 -11.16 -16.88 -0.51
CA ALA A 38 -12.25 -16.99 -1.47
C ALA A 38 -12.42 -15.70 -2.29
N PRO A 39 -12.74 -15.80 -3.58
CA PRO A 39 -13.01 -17.03 -4.33
C PRO A 39 -11.77 -17.64 -5.01
N LEU A 40 -10.56 -17.14 -4.76
CA LEU A 40 -9.33 -17.65 -5.40
C LEU A 40 -9.14 -19.15 -5.16
N ASP A 41 -9.35 -19.60 -3.91
CA ASP A 41 -9.23 -21.02 -3.53
C ASP A 41 -10.15 -21.94 -4.36
N ALA A 42 -11.40 -21.56 -4.53
CA ALA A 42 -12.36 -22.30 -5.35
C ALA A 42 -11.94 -22.34 -6.83
N VAL A 43 -11.46 -21.20 -7.37
CA VAL A 43 -10.98 -21.12 -8.75
C VAL A 43 -9.75 -22.00 -8.97
N LEU A 44 -8.79 -21.99 -8.05
CA LEU A 44 -7.60 -22.84 -8.12
C LEU A 44 -7.95 -24.31 -8.01
N ALA A 45 -8.88 -24.69 -7.14
CA ALA A 45 -9.35 -26.06 -6.97
C ALA A 45 -10.06 -26.57 -8.24
N ALA A 46 -10.92 -25.77 -8.86
CA ALA A 46 -11.57 -26.11 -10.12
C ALA A 46 -10.58 -26.38 -11.26
N HIS A 47 -9.39 -25.77 -11.19
CA HIS A 47 -8.34 -25.93 -12.20
C HIS A 47 -7.22 -26.91 -11.81
N GLY A 48 -7.42 -27.74 -10.77
CA GLY A 48 -6.57 -28.88 -10.47
C GLY A 48 -5.66 -28.77 -9.26
N MET A 49 -5.74 -27.71 -8.48
CA MET A 49 -5.05 -27.63 -7.18
C MET A 49 -5.86 -28.29 -6.07
N THR A 50 -5.16 -28.75 -5.05
CA THR A 50 -5.72 -29.18 -3.76
C THR A 50 -5.27 -28.21 -2.70
N LEU A 51 -6.22 -27.71 -1.90
CA LEU A 51 -5.94 -26.75 -0.83
C LEU A 51 -6.53 -27.26 0.48
N ARG A 52 -5.71 -27.33 1.53
CA ARG A 52 -6.15 -27.70 2.87
C ARG A 52 -5.61 -26.71 3.89
N ARG A 53 -6.50 -26.04 4.59
CA ARG A 53 -6.14 -25.14 5.68
C ARG A 53 -6.09 -25.92 7.01
N ASP A 54 -5.05 -25.64 7.80
CA ASP A 54 -4.86 -26.19 9.13
C ASP A 54 -4.33 -25.07 10.04
N GLY A 55 -5.22 -24.36 10.71
CA GLY A 55 -4.89 -23.19 11.52
C GLY A 55 -4.14 -22.13 10.72
N ALA A 56 -2.89 -21.85 11.08
CA ALA A 56 -2.01 -20.90 10.42
C ALA A 56 -1.26 -21.49 9.21
N LEU A 57 -1.52 -22.74 8.86
CA LEU A 57 -0.91 -23.41 7.72
C LEU A 57 -1.91 -23.53 6.57
N LEU A 58 -1.42 -23.32 5.35
CA LEU A 58 -2.14 -23.65 4.13
C LEU A 58 -1.28 -24.62 3.32
N HIS A 59 -1.75 -25.86 3.21
CA HIS A 59 -1.15 -26.88 2.37
C HIS A 59 -1.74 -26.76 0.96
N ALA A 60 -0.89 -26.63 -0.01
CA ALA A 60 -1.26 -26.53 -1.43
C ALA A 60 -0.50 -27.59 -2.23
N GLY A 61 -1.19 -28.27 -3.11
CA GLY A 61 -0.64 -29.30 -4.01
C GLY A 61 -1.43 -29.37 -5.29
N GLY A 62 -1.04 -30.32 -6.17
CA GLY A 62 -1.63 -30.48 -7.49
C GLY A 62 -1.04 -29.51 -8.54
N ARG A 63 -1.57 -29.57 -9.75
CA ARG A 63 -1.07 -28.77 -10.87
C ARG A 63 -2.22 -28.03 -11.56
N LEU A 64 -2.04 -26.72 -11.75
CA LEU A 64 -2.98 -25.91 -12.51
C LEU A 64 -3.01 -26.33 -13.98
N ARG A 65 -4.20 -26.34 -14.54
CA ARG A 65 -4.47 -26.65 -15.95
C ARG A 65 -4.84 -25.38 -16.70
N PRO A 66 -4.40 -25.24 -17.97
CA PRO A 66 -4.87 -24.16 -18.83
C PRO A 66 -6.39 -24.14 -18.94
N GLY A 67 -6.98 -22.96 -19.17
CA GLY A 67 -8.42 -22.84 -19.33
C GLY A 67 -8.95 -21.44 -19.06
N ALA A 68 -10.27 -21.35 -18.84
CA ALA A 68 -10.96 -20.11 -18.57
C ALA A 68 -11.09 -19.87 -17.06
N TYR A 69 -10.41 -18.85 -16.58
CA TYR A 69 -10.43 -18.39 -15.20
C TYR A 69 -11.34 -17.16 -15.07
N ALA A 70 -12.06 -17.03 -13.97
CA ALA A 70 -12.85 -15.84 -13.68
C ALA A 70 -12.72 -15.46 -12.21
N LEU A 71 -12.46 -14.19 -11.93
CA LEU A 71 -12.34 -13.64 -10.58
C LEU A 71 -13.04 -12.28 -10.49
N PRO A 72 -13.71 -11.98 -9.36
CA PRO A 72 -14.26 -10.65 -9.12
C PRO A 72 -13.12 -9.63 -8.88
N GLY A 73 -13.25 -8.45 -9.48
CA GLY A 73 -12.26 -7.38 -9.38
C GLY A 73 -12.36 -6.53 -8.11
N ASP A 74 -13.44 -6.69 -7.35
CA ASP A 74 -13.76 -5.91 -6.15
C ASP A 74 -13.34 -6.60 -4.83
N VAL A 75 -12.85 -7.85 -4.86
CA VAL A 75 -12.40 -8.57 -3.67
C VAL A 75 -10.93 -8.32 -3.38
N SER A 76 -10.05 -8.62 -4.34
CA SER A 76 -8.60 -8.40 -4.18
C SER A 76 -7.88 -8.41 -5.53
N SER A 77 -7.18 -7.31 -5.84
CA SER A 77 -6.26 -7.22 -6.99
C SER A 77 -5.13 -8.26 -6.92
N GLN A 78 -4.75 -8.71 -5.71
CA GLN A 78 -3.71 -9.71 -5.51
C GLN A 78 -4.07 -11.09 -6.08
N TYR A 79 -5.36 -11.42 -6.17
CA TYR A 79 -5.81 -12.69 -6.79
C TYR A 79 -5.57 -12.67 -8.29
N ILE A 80 -5.90 -11.55 -8.93
CA ILE A 80 -5.69 -11.32 -10.36
C ILE A 80 -4.20 -11.33 -10.67
N SER A 81 -3.39 -10.56 -9.92
CA SER A 81 -1.94 -10.51 -10.05
C SER A 81 -1.29 -11.89 -9.91
N GLY A 82 -1.69 -12.66 -8.91
CA GLY A 82 -1.17 -14.02 -8.69
C GLY A 82 -1.45 -14.96 -9.88
N LEU A 83 -2.66 -14.92 -10.44
CA LEU A 83 -2.97 -15.70 -11.64
C LEU A 83 -2.20 -15.19 -12.86
N LEU A 84 -2.09 -13.88 -13.10
CA LEU A 84 -1.32 -13.33 -14.21
C LEU A 84 0.16 -13.73 -14.14
N MET A 85 0.74 -13.92 -12.95
CA MET A 85 2.10 -14.44 -12.78
C MET A 85 2.19 -15.95 -13.03
N ALA A 86 1.12 -16.71 -12.80
CA ALA A 86 1.09 -18.16 -12.90
C ALA A 86 0.75 -18.67 -14.31
N LEU A 87 -0.26 -18.08 -14.94
CA LEU A 87 -0.82 -18.57 -16.21
C LEU A 87 0.19 -18.67 -17.37
N PRO A 88 1.18 -17.76 -17.52
CA PRO A 88 2.19 -17.88 -18.57
C PRO A 88 3.00 -19.17 -18.51
N ARG A 89 3.12 -19.80 -17.33
CA ARG A 89 3.88 -21.03 -17.10
C ARG A 89 3.13 -22.31 -17.49
N LEU A 90 1.83 -22.23 -17.71
CA LEU A 90 1.02 -23.40 -18.07
C LEU A 90 1.35 -23.86 -19.50
N ALA A 91 1.06 -25.12 -19.81
CA ALA A 91 1.40 -25.70 -21.10
C ALA A 91 0.57 -25.17 -22.28
N GLY A 92 -0.59 -24.55 -22.01
CA GLY A 92 -1.52 -24.04 -23.02
C GLY A 92 -2.01 -22.65 -22.69
N GLU A 93 -2.73 -22.05 -23.63
CA GLU A 93 -3.36 -20.75 -23.47
C GLU A 93 -4.43 -20.77 -22.37
N SER A 94 -4.52 -19.68 -21.65
CA SER A 94 -5.56 -19.45 -20.64
C SER A 94 -6.18 -18.07 -20.81
N THR A 95 -7.43 -17.94 -20.38
CA THR A 95 -8.08 -16.63 -20.25
C THR A 95 -8.35 -16.33 -18.78
N LEU A 96 -8.22 -15.06 -18.40
CA LEU A 96 -8.63 -14.57 -17.08
C LEU A 96 -9.61 -13.42 -17.26
N THR A 97 -10.85 -13.64 -16.89
CA THR A 97 -11.90 -12.62 -16.94
C THR A 97 -12.08 -12.00 -15.54
N VAL A 98 -11.96 -10.68 -15.48
CA VAL A 98 -12.24 -9.90 -14.25
C VAL A 98 -13.71 -9.48 -14.25
N THR A 99 -14.50 -10.07 -13.35
CA THR A 99 -15.94 -9.80 -13.24
C THR A 99 -16.22 -8.68 -12.24
N GLY A 100 -17.41 -8.07 -12.32
CA GLY A 100 -17.82 -7.01 -11.40
C GLY A 100 -17.05 -5.70 -11.53
N GLY A 101 -16.97 -4.92 -10.47
CA GLY A 101 -16.17 -3.71 -10.37
C GLY A 101 -14.67 -4.02 -10.30
N LEU A 102 -13.83 -3.15 -10.83
CA LEU A 102 -12.37 -3.27 -10.68
C LEU A 102 -11.87 -2.24 -9.68
N GLU A 103 -11.54 -2.70 -8.49
CA GLU A 103 -10.90 -1.85 -7.48
C GLU A 103 -9.39 -2.06 -7.44
N SER A 104 -8.67 -1.01 -7.08
CA SER A 104 -7.18 -1.05 -6.99
C SER A 104 -6.51 -1.49 -8.30
N ALA A 105 -6.99 -0.98 -9.44
CA ALA A 105 -6.46 -1.29 -10.78
C ALA A 105 -4.95 -1.02 -10.92
N GLY A 106 -4.41 -0.04 -10.20
CA GLY A 106 -2.99 0.29 -10.20
C GLY A 106 -2.08 -0.90 -9.82
N TYR A 107 -2.50 -1.75 -8.87
CA TYR A 107 -1.71 -2.92 -8.49
C TYR A 107 -1.67 -3.99 -9.60
N ILE A 108 -2.74 -4.08 -10.40
CA ILE A 108 -2.76 -4.99 -11.55
C ILE A 108 -1.88 -4.40 -12.65
N ALA A 109 -1.93 -3.09 -12.89
CA ALA A 109 -1.05 -2.41 -13.85
C ALA A 109 0.44 -2.61 -13.51
N MET A 110 0.83 -2.52 -12.24
CA MET A 110 2.19 -2.86 -11.79
C MET A 110 2.57 -4.31 -12.17
N THR A 111 1.63 -5.25 -12.03
CA THR A 111 1.86 -6.65 -12.43
C THR A 111 2.02 -6.79 -13.94
N GLU A 112 1.18 -6.11 -14.73
CA GLU A 112 1.30 -6.05 -16.20
C GLU A 112 2.67 -5.49 -16.61
N ASP A 113 3.13 -4.43 -15.97
CA ASP A 113 4.45 -3.81 -16.23
C ASP A 113 5.61 -4.75 -15.88
N ALA A 114 5.53 -5.44 -14.75
CA ALA A 114 6.54 -6.41 -14.33
C ALA A 114 6.61 -7.62 -15.29
N LEU A 115 5.47 -8.11 -15.73
CA LEU A 115 5.39 -9.21 -16.72
C LEU A 115 5.97 -8.77 -18.06
N ARG A 116 5.60 -7.60 -18.57
CA ARG A 116 6.15 -7.04 -19.80
C ARG A 116 7.68 -6.83 -19.70
N LEU A 117 8.18 -6.31 -18.59
CA LEU A 117 9.62 -6.17 -18.33
C LEU A 117 10.33 -7.53 -18.35
N SER A 118 9.65 -8.58 -17.92
CA SER A 118 10.15 -9.96 -17.92
C SER A 118 9.98 -10.66 -19.27
N GLY A 119 9.55 -9.96 -20.34
CA GLY A 119 9.33 -10.55 -21.67
C GLY A 119 8.09 -11.42 -21.77
N ILE A 120 7.21 -11.41 -20.78
CA ILE A 120 5.93 -12.13 -20.80
C ILE A 120 4.91 -11.36 -21.63
N CYS A 121 4.32 -12.06 -22.61
CA CYS A 121 3.27 -11.52 -23.45
C CYS A 121 1.89 -11.89 -22.89
N LEU A 122 1.01 -10.92 -22.83
CA LEU A 122 -0.41 -11.11 -22.58
C LEU A 122 -1.20 -10.10 -23.40
N GLN A 123 -2.41 -10.46 -23.79
CA GLN A 123 -3.33 -9.57 -24.47
C GLN A 123 -4.47 -9.22 -23.51
N LYS A 124 -4.85 -7.95 -23.51
CA LYS A 124 -5.94 -7.46 -22.67
C LYS A 124 -7.01 -6.86 -23.56
N ASP A 125 -8.21 -7.39 -23.47
CA ASP A 125 -9.40 -6.84 -24.09
C ASP A 125 -10.44 -6.56 -23.00
N ALA A 126 -10.73 -5.28 -22.82
CA ALA A 126 -11.58 -4.77 -21.75
C ALA A 126 -11.21 -5.35 -20.37
N ARG A 127 -11.87 -6.42 -19.94
CA ARG A 127 -11.67 -7.08 -18.64
C ARG A 127 -11.18 -8.51 -18.73
N THR A 128 -10.79 -8.95 -19.91
CA THR A 128 -10.31 -10.31 -20.15
C THR A 128 -8.85 -10.24 -20.59
N TYR A 129 -8.03 -11.03 -19.92
CA TYR A 129 -6.64 -11.28 -20.30
C TYR A 129 -6.57 -12.61 -21.04
N THR A 130 -6.00 -12.61 -22.24
CA THR A 130 -5.58 -13.83 -22.94
C THR A 130 -4.09 -14.01 -22.71
N VAL A 131 -3.72 -15.12 -22.12
CA VAL A 131 -2.36 -15.42 -21.67
C VAL A 131 -1.87 -16.68 -22.40
N PRO A 132 -1.01 -16.54 -23.43
CA PRO A 132 -0.35 -17.69 -24.03
C PRO A 132 0.47 -18.45 -22.99
N GLY A 133 0.43 -19.78 -23.05
CA GLY A 133 1.21 -20.63 -22.16
C GLY A 133 2.63 -20.90 -22.65
N GLY A 134 3.40 -21.68 -21.88
CA GLY A 134 4.77 -22.08 -22.22
C GLY A 134 5.80 -20.97 -22.17
N GLN A 135 5.48 -19.82 -21.58
CA GLN A 135 6.36 -18.68 -21.49
C GLN A 135 7.35 -18.81 -20.33
N THR A 136 8.53 -18.26 -20.49
CA THR A 136 9.56 -18.17 -19.45
C THR A 136 9.95 -16.72 -19.24
N ALA A 137 9.83 -16.24 -18.01
CA ALA A 137 10.23 -14.89 -17.66
C ALA A 137 11.75 -14.72 -17.76
N GLN A 138 12.19 -13.64 -18.38
CA GLN A 138 13.57 -13.26 -18.55
C GLN A 138 13.72 -11.79 -18.20
N LEU A 139 14.31 -11.50 -17.04
CA LEU A 139 14.57 -10.13 -16.63
C LEU A 139 15.80 -9.59 -17.39
N PRO A 140 15.85 -8.28 -17.68
CA PRO A 140 17.06 -7.61 -18.13
C PRO A 140 18.20 -7.84 -17.15
N ALA A 141 19.45 -7.88 -17.65
CA ALA A 141 20.64 -8.04 -16.81
C ALA A 141 20.77 -6.94 -15.73
N GLN A 142 20.21 -5.77 -15.99
CA GLN A 142 20.10 -4.67 -15.03
C GLN A 142 18.65 -4.21 -15.01
N CYS A 143 18.06 -4.23 -13.83
CA CYS A 143 16.70 -3.74 -13.57
C CYS A 143 16.75 -2.85 -12.34
N ARG A 144 16.33 -1.59 -12.50
CA ARG A 144 16.16 -0.67 -11.37
C ARG A 144 14.72 -0.73 -10.91
N VAL A 145 14.51 -1.10 -9.66
CA VAL A 145 13.20 -0.99 -9.02
C VAL A 145 12.97 0.47 -8.66
N GLU A 146 11.83 1.01 -9.06
CA GLU A 146 11.43 2.37 -8.69
C GLU A 146 11.12 2.51 -7.20
N GLY A 147 11.12 3.74 -6.69
CA GLY A 147 10.71 4.04 -5.31
C GLY A 147 9.25 3.69 -5.05
N ASP A 148 8.96 3.34 -3.81
CA ASP A 148 7.63 2.96 -3.34
C ASP A 148 6.81 4.19 -2.99
N TRP A 149 5.80 4.51 -3.83
CA TRP A 149 4.90 5.64 -3.64
C TRP A 149 4.05 5.52 -2.37
N SER A 150 3.72 4.30 -1.98
CA SER A 150 2.94 4.02 -0.77
C SER A 150 3.71 4.40 0.49
N ASN A 151 5.02 4.07 0.54
CA ASN A 151 5.89 4.43 1.65
C ASN A 151 6.34 5.90 1.59
N ALA A 152 6.59 6.43 0.39
CA ALA A 152 6.91 7.85 0.19
C ALA A 152 5.78 8.79 0.66
N ALA A 153 4.52 8.33 0.58
CA ALA A 153 3.36 9.13 0.95
C ALA A 153 3.42 9.67 2.39
N PHE A 154 4.02 8.93 3.34
CA PHE A 154 4.18 9.41 4.72
C PHE A 154 5.03 10.67 4.78
N PHE A 155 6.16 10.69 4.08
CA PHE A 155 7.07 11.83 4.02
C PHE A 155 6.50 12.98 3.18
N LEU A 156 5.79 12.67 2.09
CA LEU A 156 5.11 13.69 1.28
C LEU A 156 3.99 14.39 2.07
N CYS A 157 3.24 13.64 2.88
CA CYS A 157 2.25 14.19 3.80
C CYS A 157 2.91 15.02 4.93
N MET A 158 4.08 14.61 5.46
CA MET A 158 4.87 15.45 6.36
C MET A 158 5.24 16.78 5.69
N GLY A 159 5.64 16.73 4.42
CA GLY A 159 5.91 17.93 3.62
C GLY A 159 4.69 18.87 3.54
N ALA A 160 3.50 18.31 3.32
CA ALA A 160 2.25 19.08 3.28
C ALA A 160 1.90 19.73 4.62
N LEU A 161 2.41 19.20 5.73
CA LEU A 161 2.20 19.74 7.08
C LEU A 161 3.33 20.70 7.52
N SER A 162 4.45 20.75 6.80
CA SER A 162 5.64 21.54 7.12
C SER A 162 5.81 22.76 6.20
N PRO A 163 6.07 23.96 6.77
CA PRO A 163 6.37 25.13 5.95
C PRO A 163 7.70 25.01 5.19
N VAL A 164 8.66 24.23 5.70
CA VAL A 164 9.93 23.95 5.03
C VAL A 164 9.74 22.95 3.88
N GLY A 165 8.81 22.02 4.06
CA GLY A 165 8.50 20.97 3.09
C GLY A 165 9.45 19.77 3.18
N VAL A 166 9.16 18.78 2.33
CA VAL A 166 9.97 17.55 2.18
C VAL A 166 10.17 17.28 0.70
N THR A 167 11.39 16.88 0.34
CA THR A 167 11.74 16.40 -1.01
C THR A 167 12.07 14.91 -0.95
N VAL A 168 11.40 14.12 -1.77
CA VAL A 168 11.63 12.68 -1.95
C VAL A 168 12.22 12.45 -3.33
N THR A 169 13.28 11.63 -3.42
CA THR A 169 13.97 11.28 -4.66
C THR A 169 13.75 9.82 -5.02
N GLY A 170 13.95 9.47 -6.28
CA GLY A 170 13.86 8.08 -6.76
C GLY A 170 12.45 7.59 -7.07
N LEU A 171 11.45 8.48 -7.04
CA LEU A 171 10.08 8.19 -7.45
C LEU A 171 9.96 8.40 -8.97
N ALA A 172 9.46 7.40 -9.68
CA ALA A 172 9.25 7.52 -11.12
C ALA A 172 7.99 8.36 -11.43
N ALA A 173 8.13 9.41 -12.22
CA ALA A 173 6.99 10.26 -12.62
C ALA A 173 5.94 9.49 -13.45
N ALA A 174 6.37 8.49 -14.24
CA ALA A 174 5.50 7.62 -15.06
C ALA A 174 5.16 6.31 -14.38
N SER A 175 5.14 6.25 -13.05
CA SER A 175 4.82 5.05 -12.27
C SER A 175 3.38 4.60 -12.46
N SER A 176 3.17 3.29 -12.61
CA SER A 176 1.85 2.64 -12.58
C SER A 176 1.35 2.37 -11.15
N GLN A 177 2.14 2.68 -10.11
CA GLN A 177 1.70 2.55 -8.73
C GLN A 177 0.50 3.46 -8.46
N GLY A 178 -0.63 2.86 -8.06
CA GLY A 178 -1.87 3.61 -7.80
C GLY A 178 -1.71 4.69 -6.71
N ASP A 179 -0.81 4.46 -5.76
CA ASP A 179 -0.56 5.36 -4.63
C ASP A 179 0.20 6.64 -5.03
N ARG A 180 0.68 6.75 -6.30
CA ARG A 180 1.11 8.04 -6.87
C ARG A 180 -0.01 9.10 -6.81
N ALA A 181 -1.27 8.67 -6.76
CA ALA A 181 -2.43 9.56 -6.58
C ALA A 181 -2.36 10.40 -5.29
N VAL A 182 -1.46 10.10 -4.35
CA VAL A 182 -1.19 10.97 -3.19
C VAL A 182 -0.93 12.41 -3.60
N LEU A 183 -0.22 12.64 -4.72
CA LEU A 183 0.09 13.99 -5.19
C LEU A 183 -1.16 14.78 -5.58
N ASP A 184 -2.09 14.12 -6.26
CA ASP A 184 -3.33 14.77 -6.68
C ASP A 184 -4.24 15.06 -5.48
N VAL A 185 -4.26 14.16 -4.50
CA VAL A 185 -4.99 14.40 -3.24
C VAL A 185 -4.36 15.55 -2.45
N LEU A 186 -3.02 15.62 -2.35
CA LEU A 186 -2.33 16.72 -1.66
C LEU A 186 -2.54 18.07 -2.38
N ARG A 187 -2.53 18.09 -3.71
CA ARG A 187 -2.89 19.31 -4.47
C ARG A 187 -4.33 19.74 -4.19
N ARG A 188 -5.26 18.80 -4.13
CA ARG A 188 -6.67 19.09 -3.80
C ARG A 188 -6.83 19.59 -2.37
N PHE A 189 -6.02 19.13 -1.43
CA PHE A 189 -5.95 19.73 -0.08
C PHE A 189 -5.40 21.15 -0.10
N GLY A 190 -4.69 21.59 -1.14
CA GLY A 190 -4.08 22.92 -1.25
C GLY A 190 -2.59 22.94 -0.88
N ALA A 191 -1.91 21.79 -0.81
CA ALA A 191 -0.46 21.73 -0.63
C ALA A 191 0.27 22.21 -1.91
N ASP A 192 1.47 22.84 -1.76
CA ASP A 192 2.38 23.14 -2.87
C ASP A 192 3.15 21.87 -3.24
N VAL A 193 2.82 21.29 -4.38
CA VAL A 193 3.39 20.05 -4.89
C VAL A 193 4.16 20.32 -6.19
N ARG A 194 5.46 20.12 -6.16
CA ARG A 194 6.36 20.25 -7.29
C ARG A 194 6.97 18.91 -7.66
N GLU A 195 6.89 18.56 -8.92
CA GLU A 195 7.35 17.28 -9.46
C GLU A 195 8.37 17.54 -10.58
N THR A 196 9.48 16.80 -10.54
CA THR A 196 10.44 16.71 -11.64
C THR A 196 10.48 15.27 -12.13
N GLN A 197 11.45 14.92 -12.98
CA GLN A 197 11.54 13.56 -13.54
C GLN A 197 11.75 12.49 -12.45
N ASP A 198 12.51 12.79 -11.38
CA ASP A 198 12.93 11.83 -10.35
C ASP A 198 12.78 12.36 -8.91
N THR A 199 12.25 13.57 -8.73
CA THR A 199 12.05 14.18 -7.42
C THR A 199 10.65 14.74 -7.26
N VAL A 200 10.13 14.64 -6.05
CA VAL A 200 8.86 15.25 -5.63
C VAL A 200 9.10 16.07 -4.39
N THR A 201 8.75 17.35 -4.45
CA THR A 201 8.79 18.26 -3.29
C THR A 201 7.37 18.66 -2.93
N VAL A 202 7.02 18.50 -1.65
CA VAL A 202 5.73 18.93 -1.10
C VAL A 202 5.97 19.90 0.05
N ARG A 203 5.21 20.99 0.08
CA ARG A 203 5.23 22.01 1.15
C ARG A 203 3.82 22.34 1.58
N ARG A 204 3.71 22.86 2.80
CA ARG A 204 2.44 23.34 3.34
C ARG A 204 1.93 24.53 2.51
N GLY A 205 0.68 24.42 2.07
CA GLY A 205 -0.11 25.50 1.52
C GLY A 205 -1.31 25.83 2.40
N ALA A 206 -2.32 26.45 1.84
CA ALA A 206 -3.60 26.68 2.53
C ALA A 206 -4.44 25.40 2.48
N LEU A 207 -4.19 24.50 3.46
CA LEU A 207 -4.85 23.20 3.48
C LEU A 207 -6.33 23.34 3.84
N HIS A 208 -7.21 22.70 3.06
CA HIS A 208 -8.66 22.70 3.26
C HIS A 208 -9.25 21.31 3.04
N GLY A 209 -10.43 21.06 3.61
CA GLY A 209 -11.10 19.76 3.54
C GLY A 209 -11.49 19.37 2.11
N VAL A 210 -11.46 18.08 1.84
CA VAL A 210 -11.75 17.48 0.51
C VAL A 210 -12.58 16.21 0.65
N THR A 211 -13.12 15.71 -0.46
CA THR A 211 -13.67 14.34 -0.51
C THR A 211 -12.63 13.41 -1.13
N ILE A 212 -12.33 12.27 -0.47
CA ILE A 212 -11.38 11.26 -0.91
C ILE A 212 -12.12 9.96 -1.19
N ASP A 213 -12.00 9.41 -2.39
CA ASP A 213 -12.41 8.05 -2.70
C ASP A 213 -11.30 7.09 -2.28
N ALA A 214 -11.59 6.23 -1.30
CA ALA A 214 -10.63 5.27 -0.76
C ALA A 214 -10.48 4.01 -1.61
N ALA A 215 -11.41 3.72 -2.51
CA ALA A 215 -11.40 2.47 -3.28
C ALA A 215 -10.12 2.28 -4.12
N PRO A 216 -9.61 3.27 -4.86
CA PRO A 216 -8.37 3.12 -5.63
C PRO A 216 -7.09 3.19 -4.78
N ILE A 217 -7.13 3.84 -3.62
CA ILE A 217 -5.95 4.19 -2.79
C ILE A 217 -6.12 3.84 -1.31
N PRO A 218 -6.59 2.62 -0.97
CA PRO A 218 -6.93 2.27 0.42
C PRO A 218 -5.73 2.37 1.37
N ASP A 219 -4.54 2.22 0.86
CA ASP A 219 -3.31 2.21 1.63
C ASP A 219 -2.82 3.62 2.02
N LEU A 220 -3.30 4.66 1.33
CA LEU A 220 -3.01 6.05 1.65
C LEU A 220 -3.93 6.65 2.73
N ILE A 221 -5.06 5.99 3.02
CA ILE A 221 -6.10 6.59 3.89
C ILE A 221 -5.59 6.94 5.28
N PRO A 222 -4.81 6.11 5.99
CA PRO A 222 -4.31 6.48 7.31
C PRO A 222 -3.52 7.80 7.32
N VAL A 223 -2.58 7.96 6.38
CA VAL A 223 -1.74 9.16 6.35
C VAL A 223 -2.46 10.38 5.78
N LEU A 224 -3.34 10.23 4.79
CA LEU A 224 -4.17 11.32 4.28
C LEU A 224 -5.18 11.82 5.32
N SER A 225 -5.64 10.93 6.22
CA SER A 225 -6.50 11.31 7.35
C SER A 225 -5.77 12.21 8.35
N VAL A 226 -4.45 12.09 8.47
CA VAL A 226 -3.63 13.01 9.28
C VAL A 226 -3.61 14.40 8.64
N VAL A 227 -3.42 14.49 7.31
CA VAL A 227 -3.51 15.78 6.61
C VAL A 227 -4.89 16.39 6.78
N ALA A 228 -5.95 15.58 6.64
CA ALA A 228 -7.33 15.99 6.87
C ALA A 228 -7.57 16.55 8.27
N ALA A 229 -6.95 15.96 9.30
CA ALA A 229 -7.10 16.41 10.69
C ALA A 229 -6.44 17.78 10.96
N LEU A 230 -5.56 18.24 10.06
CA LEU A 230 -4.82 19.50 10.15
C LEU A 230 -5.17 20.50 9.01
N ALA A 231 -6.14 20.16 8.17
CA ALA A 231 -6.70 21.00 7.12
C ALA A 231 -7.89 21.81 7.66
N ASP A 232 -8.20 22.96 7.07
CA ASP A 232 -9.39 23.74 7.43
C ASP A 232 -10.66 23.07 6.90
N GLY A 233 -11.72 23.03 7.72
CA GLY A 233 -13.01 22.46 7.36
C GLY A 233 -13.10 20.95 7.55
N GLN A 234 -13.90 20.27 6.73
CA GLN A 234 -14.17 18.84 6.84
C GLN A 234 -13.67 18.07 5.62
N THR A 235 -13.07 16.91 5.87
CA THR A 235 -12.72 15.93 4.84
C THR A 235 -13.63 14.71 4.96
N GLN A 236 -14.21 14.29 3.83
CA GLN A 236 -14.99 13.07 3.74
C GLN A 236 -14.17 12.00 3.02
N ILE A 237 -14.02 10.83 3.66
CA ILE A 237 -13.39 9.64 3.07
C ILE A 237 -14.52 8.65 2.80
N VAL A 238 -14.73 8.34 1.52
CA VAL A 238 -15.82 7.49 1.05
C VAL A 238 -15.29 6.19 0.44
N ASN A 239 -16.15 5.19 0.23
CA ASN A 239 -15.82 3.90 -0.38
C ASN A 239 -14.69 3.14 0.36
N ALA A 240 -14.62 3.25 1.67
CA ALA A 240 -13.55 2.72 2.51
C ALA A 240 -13.85 1.36 3.17
N ALA A 241 -14.92 0.67 2.77
CA ALA A 241 -15.35 -0.60 3.41
C ALA A 241 -14.23 -1.67 3.43
N ARG A 242 -13.41 -1.76 2.38
CA ARG A 242 -12.31 -2.72 2.29
C ARG A 242 -11.18 -2.49 3.31
N LEU A 243 -11.09 -1.30 3.90
CA LEU A 243 -10.11 -1.01 4.95
C LEU A 243 -10.29 -1.93 6.17
N ARG A 244 -11.53 -2.41 6.40
CA ARG A 244 -11.82 -3.35 7.49
C ARG A 244 -11.19 -4.74 7.32
N LEU A 245 -10.79 -5.09 6.09
CA LEU A 245 -10.22 -6.39 5.71
C LEU A 245 -8.69 -6.36 5.58
N LYS A 246 -8.06 -5.29 6.03
CA LYS A 246 -6.59 -5.11 5.97
C LYS A 246 -5.89 -5.74 7.20
N GLU A 247 -4.64 -5.35 7.47
CA GLU A 247 -3.82 -5.85 8.58
C GLU A 247 -4.47 -5.61 9.95
N SER A 248 -5.15 -4.48 10.08
CA SER A 248 -6.10 -4.16 11.17
C SER A 248 -7.49 -3.92 10.56
N ASP A 249 -8.54 -3.69 11.35
CA ASP A 249 -9.68 -2.91 10.86
C ASP A 249 -9.18 -1.47 10.69
N ARG A 250 -8.62 -1.20 9.49
CA ARG A 250 -7.88 0.04 9.23
C ARG A 250 -8.76 1.27 9.28
N LEU A 251 -10.07 1.11 9.10
CA LEU A 251 -11.03 2.19 9.27
C LEU A 251 -11.12 2.62 10.74
N GLU A 252 -11.33 1.66 11.64
CA GLU A 252 -11.41 1.90 13.08
C GLU A 252 -10.05 2.28 13.68
N SER A 253 -8.96 1.62 13.27
CA SER A 253 -7.63 1.94 13.80
C SER A 253 -7.14 3.33 13.36
N THR A 254 -7.50 3.79 12.14
CA THR A 254 -7.26 5.19 11.73
C THR A 254 -8.03 6.17 12.61
N ALA A 255 -9.32 5.90 12.85
CA ALA A 255 -10.13 6.75 13.72
C ALA A 255 -9.62 6.75 15.17
N ALA A 256 -9.22 5.60 15.71
CA ALA A 256 -8.66 5.47 17.05
C ALA A 256 -7.34 6.24 17.19
N MET A 257 -6.43 6.13 16.21
CA MET A 257 -5.19 6.91 16.13
C MET A 257 -5.48 8.41 16.17
N LEU A 258 -6.37 8.89 15.31
CA LEU A 258 -6.71 10.32 15.22
C LEU A 258 -7.31 10.83 16.53
N ARG A 259 -8.24 10.09 17.15
CA ARG A 259 -8.84 10.43 18.45
C ARG A 259 -7.79 10.49 19.56
N ALA A 260 -6.87 9.52 19.60
CA ALA A 260 -5.78 9.49 20.57
C ALA A 260 -4.86 10.72 20.46
N LEU A 261 -4.79 11.34 19.29
CA LEU A 261 -4.02 12.55 19.03
C LEU A 261 -4.85 13.84 19.16
N GLY A 262 -6.12 13.75 19.56
CA GLY A 262 -7.00 14.88 19.79
C GLY A 262 -7.75 15.40 18.55
N ALA A 263 -7.77 14.64 17.46
CA ALA A 263 -8.57 14.97 16.29
C ALA A 263 -10.05 14.62 16.48
N GLN A 264 -10.91 15.31 15.74
CA GLN A 264 -12.33 15.03 15.66
C GLN A 264 -12.61 14.17 14.43
N VAL A 265 -13.08 12.93 14.65
CA VAL A 265 -13.35 11.96 13.58
C VAL A 265 -14.60 11.13 13.88
N GLU A 266 -15.44 11.01 12.88
CA GLU A 266 -16.63 10.18 12.89
C GLU A 266 -16.45 9.01 11.91
N VAL A 267 -16.81 7.81 12.36
CA VAL A 267 -16.78 6.59 11.51
C VAL A 267 -18.20 6.33 11.03
N HIS A 268 -18.33 6.15 9.73
CA HIS A 268 -19.55 5.73 9.08
C HIS A 268 -19.43 4.27 8.59
N GLY A 269 -20.48 3.68 8.05
CA GLY A 269 -20.47 2.28 7.61
C GLY A 269 -19.32 1.94 6.65
N SER A 270 -19.05 2.82 5.69
CA SER A 270 -18.00 2.64 4.66
C SER A 270 -17.07 3.85 4.50
N GLY A 271 -16.90 4.67 5.56
CA GLY A 271 -16.09 5.87 5.45
C GLY A 271 -15.79 6.56 6.78
N LEU A 272 -15.11 7.70 6.68
CA LEU A 272 -14.77 8.60 7.79
C LEU A 272 -15.13 10.04 7.41
N THR A 273 -15.57 10.81 8.41
CA THR A 273 -15.54 12.27 8.34
C THR A 273 -14.53 12.79 9.35
N VAL A 274 -13.56 13.55 8.87
CA VAL A 274 -12.51 14.17 9.71
C VAL A 274 -12.71 15.67 9.71
N THR A 275 -12.89 16.26 10.90
CA THR A 275 -12.96 17.72 11.07
C THR A 275 -11.58 18.24 11.43
N GLY A 276 -11.06 19.13 10.61
CA GLY A 276 -9.73 19.67 10.77
C GLY A 276 -9.60 20.64 11.94
N ARG A 277 -8.37 20.77 12.42
CA ARG A 277 -7.97 21.66 13.53
C ARG A 277 -6.63 22.30 13.21
N PRO A 278 -6.33 23.49 13.75
CA PRO A 278 -5.02 24.13 13.56
C PRO A 278 -3.85 23.29 14.07
N THR A 279 -4.07 22.55 15.18
CA THR A 279 -3.09 21.65 15.81
C THR A 279 -3.80 20.45 16.45
N LEU A 280 -3.05 19.38 16.65
CA LEU A 280 -3.44 18.22 17.45
C LEU A 280 -2.74 18.26 18.82
N THR A 281 -3.29 17.55 19.80
CA THR A 281 -2.72 17.54 21.15
C THR A 281 -1.47 16.68 21.28
N GLY A 282 -1.31 15.67 20.44
CA GLY A 282 -0.36 14.59 20.65
C GLY A 282 -0.90 13.53 21.62
N GLY A 283 -0.13 12.49 21.88
CA GLY A 283 -0.54 11.41 22.77
C GLY A 283 0.07 10.05 22.43
N THR A 284 -0.49 8.98 23.01
CA THR A 284 -0.01 7.61 22.80
C THR A 284 -0.94 6.87 21.84
N VAL A 285 -0.36 6.32 20.79
CA VAL A 285 -1.06 5.54 19.75
C VAL A 285 -0.68 4.06 19.85
N ASP A 286 -1.69 3.22 19.86
CA ASP A 286 -1.57 1.79 19.62
C ASP A 286 -1.84 1.53 18.13
N PRO A 287 -0.84 1.11 17.34
CA PRO A 287 -1.02 0.89 15.90
C PRO A 287 -1.75 -0.42 15.58
N GLN A 288 -2.08 -1.25 16.57
CA GLN A 288 -2.74 -2.56 16.39
C GLN A 288 -1.98 -3.45 15.39
N HIS A 289 -0.65 -3.48 15.50
CA HIS A 289 0.28 -4.18 14.60
C HIS A 289 0.16 -3.77 13.12
N ASP A 290 -0.47 -2.63 12.80
CA ASP A 290 -0.54 -2.09 11.45
C ASP A 290 0.53 -1.01 11.24
N HIS A 291 1.50 -1.33 10.38
CA HIS A 291 2.61 -0.44 10.03
C HIS A 291 2.15 0.93 9.50
N ARG A 292 1.03 0.97 8.75
CA ARG A 292 0.51 2.22 8.18
C ARG A 292 -0.06 3.14 9.26
N ILE A 293 -0.66 2.58 10.29
CA ILE A 293 -1.13 3.35 11.45
C ILE A 293 0.06 3.89 12.23
N ALA A 294 1.11 3.07 12.45
CA ALA A 294 2.33 3.51 13.13
C ALA A 294 3.02 4.67 12.40
N MET A 295 3.21 4.54 11.07
CA MET A 295 3.84 5.59 10.25
C MET A 295 2.96 6.85 10.13
N ALA A 296 1.63 6.69 10.04
CA ALA A 296 0.71 7.83 10.04
C ALA A 296 0.73 8.59 11.37
N ALA A 297 0.80 7.88 12.51
CA ALA A 297 0.95 8.51 13.82
C ALA A 297 2.24 9.32 13.92
N ALA A 298 3.35 8.79 13.38
CA ALA A 298 4.62 9.53 13.31
C ALA A 298 4.52 10.77 12.42
N THR A 299 3.80 10.69 11.28
CA THR A 299 3.52 11.85 10.41
C THR A 299 2.73 12.92 11.15
N ALA A 300 1.77 12.52 11.99
CA ALA A 300 0.93 13.44 12.74
C ALA A 300 1.73 14.31 13.76
N ALA A 301 2.90 13.84 14.20
CA ALA A 301 3.75 14.57 15.12
C ALA A 301 4.13 15.97 14.61
N CYS A 302 4.19 16.16 13.27
CA CYS A 302 4.44 17.47 12.66
C CYS A 302 3.38 18.55 12.99
N GLY A 303 2.17 18.14 13.36
CA GLY A 303 1.06 19.04 13.70
C GLY A 303 0.61 18.95 15.15
N CYS A 304 1.35 18.22 16.01
CA CYS A 304 1.01 18.04 17.42
C CYS A 304 1.73 19.08 18.32
N THR A 305 1.05 19.52 19.38
CA THR A 305 1.61 20.44 20.39
C THR A 305 2.37 19.71 21.50
N ALA A 306 2.18 18.39 21.66
CA ALA A 306 2.90 17.52 22.59
C ALA A 306 3.42 16.28 21.87
N PRO A 307 4.34 15.51 22.46
CA PRO A 307 4.93 14.33 21.87
C PRO A 307 3.90 13.27 21.45
N VAL A 308 4.21 12.58 20.36
CA VAL A 308 3.50 11.38 19.90
C VAL A 308 4.32 10.14 20.26
N THR A 309 3.71 9.21 20.99
CA THR A 309 4.32 7.92 21.34
C THR A 309 3.64 6.81 20.59
N VAL A 310 4.38 6.02 19.84
CA VAL A 310 3.89 4.82 19.14
C VAL A 310 4.31 3.57 19.93
N ARG A 311 3.35 2.78 20.42
CA ARG A 311 3.62 1.62 21.30
C ARG A 311 4.39 0.50 20.63
N ASP A 312 3.99 0.12 19.42
CA ASP A 312 4.59 -0.97 18.65
C ASP A 312 5.23 -0.41 17.38
N ARG A 313 6.41 0.20 17.53
CA ARG A 313 7.17 0.74 16.39
C ARG A 313 7.73 -0.34 15.47
N ALA A 314 7.96 -1.56 15.99
CA ALA A 314 8.55 -2.66 15.24
C ALA A 314 7.60 -3.19 14.15
N CYS A 315 6.30 -2.93 14.25
CA CYS A 315 5.35 -3.33 13.19
C CYS A 315 5.66 -2.69 11.83
N THR A 316 6.49 -1.61 11.76
CA THR A 316 6.92 -1.01 10.49
C THR A 316 7.94 -1.86 9.74
N ASP A 317 8.67 -2.76 10.41
CA ASP A 317 9.78 -3.54 9.82
C ASP A 317 9.32 -4.44 8.67
N LYS A 318 8.05 -4.83 8.68
CA LYS A 318 7.47 -5.68 7.63
C LYS A 318 7.27 -4.97 6.28
N SER A 319 7.30 -3.64 6.23
CA SER A 319 7.11 -2.87 4.99
C SER A 319 8.15 -1.78 4.78
N TYR A 320 8.64 -1.17 5.86
CA TYR A 320 9.62 -0.10 5.81
C TYR A 320 10.59 -0.19 7.01
N PRO A 321 11.54 -1.12 7.00
CA PRO A 321 12.46 -1.36 8.13
C PRO A 321 13.27 -0.13 8.54
N ARG A 322 13.55 0.77 7.59
CA ARG A 322 14.34 2.00 7.82
C ARG A 322 13.50 3.22 8.19
N PHE A 323 12.17 3.11 8.27
CA PHE A 323 11.28 4.26 8.46
C PHE A 323 11.72 5.17 9.60
N TRP A 324 12.00 4.62 10.78
CA TRP A 324 12.38 5.41 11.95
C TRP A 324 13.75 6.07 11.83
N ALA A 325 14.68 5.43 11.13
CA ALA A 325 16.00 6.00 10.86
C ALA A 325 15.91 7.16 9.85
N ASP A 326 15.12 6.96 8.78
CA ASP A 326 14.92 7.99 7.75
C ASP A 326 14.11 9.18 8.30
N LEU A 327 13.12 8.93 9.18
CA LEU A 327 12.40 9.98 9.90
C LEU A 327 13.33 10.79 10.83
N ALA A 328 14.18 10.11 11.59
CA ALA A 328 15.14 10.76 12.46
C ALA A 328 16.16 11.62 11.67
N ALA A 329 16.64 11.11 10.54
CA ALA A 329 17.52 11.87 9.66
C ALA A 329 16.85 13.12 9.07
N LEU A 330 15.58 13.03 8.71
CA LEU A 330 14.80 14.16 8.17
C LEU A 330 14.55 15.24 9.23
N THR A 331 14.33 14.84 10.48
CA THR A 331 13.97 15.74 11.59
C THR A 331 15.16 16.18 12.44
N ALA A 332 16.37 15.66 12.17
CA ALA A 332 17.59 16.10 12.84
C ALA A 332 17.83 17.60 12.56
N VAL A 333 17.96 18.38 13.62
CA VAL A 333 18.41 19.78 13.49
C VAL A 333 19.85 19.74 12.99
N PRO A 334 20.22 20.42 11.89
CA PRO A 334 21.62 20.52 11.48
C PRO A 334 22.42 21.04 12.68
N ALA A 335 23.51 20.36 13.05
CA ALA A 335 24.43 20.91 14.02
C ALA A 335 24.86 22.30 13.50
N ALA A 336 24.61 23.34 14.28
CA ALA A 336 25.07 24.67 13.94
C ALA A 336 26.57 24.56 13.64
N GLU A 337 27.00 24.96 12.45
CA GLU A 337 28.42 25.11 12.14
C GLU A 337 29.00 26.07 13.20
N THR A 338 29.72 25.54 14.14
CA THR A 338 30.54 26.34 15.03
C THR A 338 31.59 27.00 14.16
N THR A 339 31.33 28.22 13.72
CA THR A 339 32.36 29.09 13.21
C THR A 339 33.43 29.17 14.29
N LYS A 340 34.60 28.54 14.04
CA LYS A 340 35.78 28.78 14.88
C LYS A 340 36.01 30.28 14.91
N PRO A 341 36.24 30.90 16.08
CA PRO A 341 36.71 32.27 16.12
C PRO A 341 38.03 32.31 15.37
N ASP A 342 38.13 33.26 14.48
CA ASP A 342 39.36 33.62 13.74
C ASP A 342 40.42 33.98 14.80
N GLU A 343 41.41 33.09 15.02
CA GLU A 343 42.63 33.45 15.75
C GLU A 343 43.52 34.22 14.77
N GLY A 344 43.19 35.50 14.63
CA GLY A 344 43.95 36.48 13.88
C GLY A 344 44.69 37.43 14.81
N ALA A 345 45.98 37.44 14.64
CA ALA A 345 47.02 38.39 15.04
C ALA A 345 47.87 38.00 16.24
#